data_e0f1c2bd2e1ae52a5783ded543933c8c
#
_entry.id   e0f1c2bd2e1ae52a5783ded543933c8c
#
_cell.length_a   1.000
_cell.length_b   1.000
_cell.length_c   1.000
_cell.angle_alpha   90.00
_cell.angle_beta   90.00
_cell.angle_gamma   90.00
#
_symmetry.space_group_name_H-M   'P 1'
#
loop_
_entity.id
_entity.type
_entity.pdbx_description
1 polymer ?
#
loop_
_entity_poly.entity_id
_entity_poly.type
_entity_poly.pdbx_seq_one_letter_code
_entity_poly.pdbx_strand_id
1 'polypeptide(L)'
;RTITPVAAVPIYGRSADNIRDHRHVTSLLHRITVTTNGVCVRPTMSFDERGHKKNEMVYYVCGMDGEGNSPRDFYPTVDLFIGEGGSFTHPRAVLENRDGVKAGYHTEGKEAVGGIRFEEITLQPGEAKTYTVIIGVTEDADEIRKVAADYATSAQVNKELQKTQNYWQK
;
A
#
# COMPACT_ATOMS: atom_id res chain seq x y z
N ARG A 1 0.42 -11.32 24.11
CA ARG A 1 1.45 -11.52 23.08
C ARG A 1 1.79 -10.17 22.45
N THR A 2 3.09 -9.92 22.32
CA THR A 2 3.58 -8.71 21.63
C THR A 2 3.83 -9.02 20.14
N ILE A 3 3.36 -8.16 19.26
CA ILE A 3 3.48 -8.30 17.80
C ILE A 3 3.72 -6.93 17.15
N THR A 4 4.39 -6.94 16.00
CA THR A 4 4.48 -5.77 15.10
C THR A 4 3.70 -6.09 13.83
N PRO A 5 2.50 -5.55 13.63
CA PRO A 5 1.70 -5.85 12.46
C PRO A 5 2.27 -5.23 11.19
N VAL A 6 2.24 -6.00 10.09
CA VAL A 6 2.69 -5.55 8.78
C VAL A 6 1.64 -5.95 7.74
N ALA A 7 1.31 -5.02 6.84
CA ALA A 7 0.54 -5.29 5.64
C ALA A 7 1.41 -5.00 4.41
N ALA A 8 1.30 -5.82 3.36
CA ALA A 8 2.05 -5.61 2.13
C ALA A 8 1.22 -5.98 0.91
N VAL A 9 1.14 -5.06 -0.05
CA VAL A 9 0.41 -5.23 -1.32
C VAL A 9 1.34 -4.86 -2.46
N PRO A 10 1.67 -5.79 -3.38
CA PRO A 10 2.43 -5.45 -4.58
C PRO A 10 1.69 -4.43 -5.45
N ILE A 11 2.42 -3.41 -5.95
CA ILE A 11 1.86 -2.37 -6.82
C ILE A 11 2.51 -2.50 -8.20
N TYR A 12 1.74 -2.98 -9.18
CA TYR A 12 2.27 -3.18 -10.53
C TYR A 12 2.22 -1.94 -11.42
N GLY A 13 1.34 -0.97 -11.12
CA GLY A 13 1.24 0.30 -11.84
C GLY A 13 0.87 0.16 -13.32
N ARG A 14 0.03 -0.81 -13.67
CA ARG A 14 -0.37 -1.10 -15.06
C ARG A 14 -1.72 -1.81 -15.15
N SER A 15 -2.27 -1.90 -16.37
CA SER A 15 -3.48 -2.67 -16.63
C SER A 15 -3.26 -4.19 -16.48
N ALA A 16 -4.35 -4.91 -16.23
CA ALA A 16 -4.34 -6.36 -16.08
C ALA A 16 -3.88 -7.11 -17.35
N ASP A 17 -4.13 -6.55 -18.54
CA ASP A 17 -3.86 -7.18 -19.83
C ASP A 17 -2.36 -7.39 -20.09
N ASN A 18 -1.50 -6.58 -19.46
CA ASN A 18 -0.05 -6.60 -19.64
C ASN A 18 0.73 -7.22 -18.45
N ILE A 19 0.07 -7.98 -17.60
CA ILE A 19 0.70 -8.51 -16.37
C ILE A 19 1.82 -9.51 -16.69
N ARG A 20 1.74 -10.27 -17.78
CA ARG A 20 2.69 -11.35 -18.09
C ARG A 20 4.05 -10.88 -18.59
N ASP A 21 4.07 -9.99 -19.55
CA ASP A 21 5.23 -9.86 -20.42
C ASP A 21 6.13 -8.66 -20.08
N HIS A 22 5.66 -7.72 -19.25
CA HIS A 22 6.35 -6.44 -19.04
C HIS A 22 6.53 -6.03 -17.58
N ARG A 23 6.42 -6.97 -16.63
CA ARG A 23 6.52 -6.65 -15.20
C ARG A 23 7.82 -5.91 -14.87
N HIS A 24 8.95 -6.41 -15.33
CA HIS A 24 10.24 -5.80 -15.03
C HIS A 24 10.44 -4.46 -15.77
N VAL A 25 9.99 -4.39 -17.03
CA VAL A 25 10.07 -3.15 -17.80
C VAL A 25 9.19 -2.06 -17.17
N THR A 26 7.98 -2.40 -16.72
CA THR A 26 7.09 -1.44 -16.07
C THR A 26 7.68 -0.91 -14.76
N SER A 27 8.37 -1.75 -13.98
CA SER A 27 8.97 -1.32 -12.72
C SER A 27 10.05 -0.24 -12.91
N LEU A 28 10.79 -0.26 -14.02
CA LEU A 28 11.78 0.79 -14.36
C LEU A 28 11.14 2.18 -14.55
N LEU A 29 9.85 2.22 -14.81
CA LEU A 29 9.10 3.46 -15.01
C LEU A 29 8.44 3.98 -13.73
N HIS A 30 8.50 3.24 -12.65
CA HIS A 30 7.88 3.64 -11.39
C HIS A 30 8.63 4.80 -10.74
N ARG A 31 7.86 5.79 -10.29
CA ARG A 31 8.26 6.80 -9.33
C ARG A 31 7.49 6.56 -8.06
N ILE A 32 8.21 6.20 -7.01
CA ILE A 32 7.68 5.73 -5.75
C ILE A 32 7.91 6.81 -4.70
N THR A 33 6.85 7.20 -4.00
CA THR A 33 6.89 8.19 -2.93
C THR A 33 6.17 7.64 -1.70
N VAL A 34 6.75 7.83 -0.53
CA VAL A 34 6.14 7.48 0.74
C VAL A 34 5.50 8.72 1.34
N THR A 35 4.20 8.63 1.60
CA THR A 35 3.42 9.64 2.31
C THR A 35 3.31 9.30 3.80
N THR A 36 2.63 10.13 4.57
CA THR A 36 2.38 9.88 6.01
C THR A 36 1.61 8.57 6.24
N ASN A 37 0.72 8.19 5.31
CA ASN A 37 -0.17 7.06 5.49
C ASN A 37 0.11 5.87 4.56
N GLY A 38 1.00 6.01 3.58
CA GLY A 38 1.18 4.93 2.62
C GLY A 38 2.21 5.16 1.53
N VAL A 39 2.21 4.26 0.57
CA VAL A 39 3.08 4.23 -0.59
C VAL A 39 2.29 4.59 -1.83
N CYS A 40 2.79 5.56 -2.60
CA CYS A 40 2.25 6.01 -3.87
C CYS A 40 3.21 5.69 -5.02
N VAL A 41 2.68 5.19 -6.11
CA VAL A 41 3.44 4.84 -7.31
C VAL A 41 2.85 5.57 -8.52
N ARG A 42 3.69 6.33 -9.22
CA ARG A 42 3.38 6.98 -10.49
C ARG A 42 4.22 6.37 -11.59
N PRO A 43 3.68 5.47 -12.42
CA PRO A 43 4.36 5.06 -13.63
C PRO A 43 4.46 6.24 -14.60
N THR A 44 5.60 6.41 -15.26
CA THR A 44 5.75 7.50 -16.25
C THR A 44 5.00 7.22 -17.54
N MET A 45 4.84 5.93 -17.88
CA MET A 45 4.19 5.48 -19.11
C MET A 45 3.40 4.21 -18.85
N SER A 46 2.36 3.99 -19.63
CA SER A 46 1.68 2.71 -19.78
C SER A 46 1.98 2.13 -21.17
N PHE A 47 2.05 0.81 -21.21
CA PHE A 47 2.17 0.05 -22.45
C PHE A 47 0.83 -0.67 -22.67
N ASP A 48 0.23 -0.49 -23.82
CA ASP A 48 -0.90 -1.26 -24.28
C ASP A 48 -0.63 -1.76 -25.72
N GLU A 49 -1.51 -2.56 -26.27
CA GLU A 49 -1.40 -3.06 -27.65
C GLU A 49 -1.37 -1.94 -28.71
N ARG A 50 -1.73 -0.74 -28.34
CA ARG A 50 -1.79 0.45 -29.21
C ARG A 50 -0.54 1.32 -29.10
N GLY A 51 0.43 0.93 -28.25
CA GLY A 51 1.70 1.63 -28.09
C GLY A 51 1.88 2.25 -26.70
N HIS A 52 2.73 3.25 -26.64
CA HIS A 52 3.15 3.89 -25.39
C HIS A 52 2.30 5.14 -25.13
N LYS A 53 1.75 5.27 -23.95
CA LYS A 53 1.02 6.47 -23.51
C LYS A 53 1.57 6.97 -22.20
N LYS A 54 1.54 8.29 -22.00
CA LYS A 54 1.80 8.88 -20.69
C LYS A 54 0.79 8.32 -19.69
N ASN A 55 1.28 7.88 -18.55
CA ASN A 55 0.43 7.43 -17.46
C ASN A 55 0.33 8.53 -16.40
N GLU A 56 -0.87 9.04 -16.16
CA GLU A 56 -1.13 10.09 -15.18
C GLU A 56 -1.72 9.55 -13.87
N MET A 57 -1.95 8.23 -13.82
CA MET A 57 -2.52 7.56 -12.66
C MET A 57 -1.53 7.46 -11.50
N VAL A 58 -2.05 7.57 -10.30
CA VAL A 58 -1.37 7.26 -9.05
C VAL A 58 -1.98 6.00 -8.47
N TYR A 59 -1.17 4.96 -8.35
CA TYR A 59 -1.53 3.74 -7.63
C TYR A 59 -1.06 3.88 -6.19
N TYR A 60 -1.91 3.54 -5.22
CA TYR A 60 -1.54 3.73 -3.83
C TYR A 60 -2.02 2.62 -2.91
N VAL A 61 -1.28 2.42 -1.85
CA VAL A 61 -1.67 1.61 -0.70
C VAL A 61 -1.46 2.45 0.55
N CYS A 62 -2.53 2.73 1.26
CA CYS A 62 -2.52 3.46 2.52
C CYS A 62 -2.95 2.57 3.68
N GLY A 63 -2.50 2.90 4.88
CA GLY A 63 -2.92 2.20 6.09
C GLY A 63 -3.01 3.10 7.31
N MET A 64 -3.86 2.70 8.22
CA MET A 64 -3.99 3.32 9.54
C MET A 64 -4.51 2.30 10.55
N ASP A 65 -4.28 2.55 11.81
CA ASP A 65 -4.92 1.73 12.85
C ASP A 65 -6.39 2.11 13.03
N GLY A 66 -7.12 1.36 13.86
CA GLY A 66 -8.55 1.58 14.07
C GLY A 66 -8.92 2.91 14.74
N GLU A 67 -7.93 3.64 15.22
CA GLU A 67 -8.06 4.97 15.85
C GLU A 67 -7.66 6.10 14.89
N GLY A 68 -7.15 5.76 13.69
CA GLY A 68 -6.72 6.71 12.68
C GLY A 68 -5.24 7.10 12.75
N ASN A 69 -4.44 6.42 13.58
CA ASN A 69 -3.03 6.70 13.66
C ASN A 69 -2.29 6.18 12.43
N SER A 70 -1.32 6.96 11.95
CA SER A 70 -0.47 6.62 10.82
C SER A 70 0.46 5.43 11.15
N PRO A 71 0.91 4.68 10.12
CA PRO A 71 1.92 3.64 10.28
C PRO A 71 3.24 4.17 10.84
N ARG A 72 3.98 3.29 11.49
CA ARG A 72 5.31 3.59 12.03
C ARG A 72 6.33 3.84 10.93
N ASP A 73 6.38 2.95 9.92
CA ASP A 73 7.28 3.04 8.77
C ASP A 73 6.78 2.18 7.59
N PHE A 74 7.54 2.18 6.48
CA PHE A 74 7.09 1.64 5.21
C PHE A 74 8.18 0.83 4.49
N TYR A 75 7.76 -0.14 3.69
CA TYR A 75 8.60 -0.88 2.75
C TYR A 75 8.07 -0.63 1.34
N PRO A 76 8.51 0.46 0.66
CA PRO A 76 7.91 0.89 -0.60
C PRO A 76 8.38 0.08 -1.82
N THR A 77 9.37 -0.78 -1.67
CA THR A 77 9.94 -1.58 -2.75
C THR A 77 10.09 -3.06 -2.37
N VAL A 78 10.08 -3.91 -3.37
CA VAL A 78 10.21 -5.37 -3.18
C VAL A 78 11.52 -5.72 -2.49
N ASP A 79 12.64 -5.11 -2.89
CA ASP A 79 13.95 -5.36 -2.29
C ASP A 79 14.02 -4.98 -0.80
N LEU A 80 13.39 -3.87 -0.40
CA LEU A 80 13.29 -3.49 1.01
C LEU A 80 12.40 -4.43 1.81
N PHE A 81 11.33 -4.95 1.20
CA PHE A 81 10.39 -5.83 1.88
C PHE A 81 10.87 -7.27 1.98
N ILE A 82 11.21 -7.90 0.84
CA ILE A 82 11.64 -9.30 0.85
C ILE A 82 13.06 -9.46 1.38
N GLY A 83 13.95 -8.50 1.12
CA GLY A 83 15.36 -8.56 1.47
C GLY A 83 16.15 -9.62 0.69
N GLU A 84 17.47 -9.63 0.86
CA GLU A 84 18.33 -10.61 0.20
C GLU A 84 18.04 -12.03 0.72
N GLY A 85 17.80 -12.97 -0.19
CA GLY A 85 17.46 -14.35 0.11
C GLY A 85 16.05 -14.56 0.69
N GLY A 86 15.22 -13.50 0.75
CA GLY A 86 13.83 -13.57 1.17
C GLY A 86 12.87 -13.84 0.01
N SER A 87 11.59 -13.90 0.35
CA SER A 87 10.47 -14.02 -0.61
C SER A 87 9.24 -13.33 -0.04
N PHE A 88 8.15 -13.22 -0.83
CA PHE A 88 6.89 -12.70 -0.30
C PHE A 88 6.26 -13.58 0.78
N THR A 89 6.54 -14.87 0.79
CA THR A 89 6.10 -15.79 1.87
C THR A 89 7.00 -15.79 3.08
N HIS A 90 8.25 -15.35 2.92
CA HIS A 90 9.26 -15.25 3.98
C HIS A 90 10.04 -13.94 3.88
N PRO A 91 9.36 -12.78 4.03
CA PRO A 91 10.00 -11.48 3.87
C PRO A 91 10.92 -11.20 5.06
N ARG A 92 12.18 -10.85 4.77
CA ARG A 92 13.18 -10.53 5.78
C ARG A 92 12.79 -9.33 6.63
N ALA A 93 12.11 -8.34 6.05
CA ALA A 93 11.61 -7.18 6.78
C ALA A 93 10.73 -7.58 7.97
N VAL A 94 9.87 -8.60 7.78
CA VAL A 94 8.96 -9.09 8.84
C VAL A 94 9.68 -10.06 9.78
N LEU A 95 10.41 -11.05 9.24
CA LEU A 95 11.06 -12.08 10.04
C LEU A 95 12.13 -11.53 10.99
N GLU A 96 12.85 -10.51 10.56
CA GLU A 96 13.93 -9.88 11.32
C GLU A 96 13.47 -8.57 12.00
N ASN A 97 12.17 -8.23 11.91
CA ASN A 97 11.58 -7.00 12.44
C ASN A 97 12.38 -5.74 12.06
N ARG A 98 12.81 -5.66 10.80
CA ARG A 98 13.63 -4.56 10.30
C ARG A 98 12.82 -3.26 10.27
N ASP A 99 13.48 -2.15 10.56
CA ASP A 99 12.90 -0.84 10.36
C ASP A 99 12.76 -0.55 8.86
N GLY A 100 11.64 0.09 8.48
CA GLY A 100 11.39 0.58 7.14
C GLY A 100 11.85 2.03 6.94
N VAL A 101 11.45 2.62 5.81
CA VAL A 101 11.68 4.03 5.52
C VAL A 101 10.55 4.89 6.07
N LYS A 102 10.80 6.20 6.22
CA LYS A 102 9.82 7.16 6.73
C LYS A 102 9.11 7.91 5.59
N ALA A 103 8.04 8.61 5.94
CA ALA A 103 7.39 9.56 5.03
C ALA A 103 8.40 10.56 4.45
N GLY A 104 8.21 10.91 3.17
CA GLY A 104 9.15 11.72 2.41
C GLY A 104 10.23 10.92 1.65
N TYR A 105 10.34 9.62 1.88
CA TYR A 105 11.21 8.78 1.06
C TYR A 105 10.75 8.74 -0.38
N HIS A 106 11.71 8.81 -1.31
CA HIS A 106 11.48 8.75 -2.75
C HIS A 106 12.51 7.83 -3.43
N THR A 107 12.06 7.07 -4.40
CA THR A 107 12.92 6.24 -5.26
C THR A 107 12.27 6.00 -6.62
N GLU A 108 13.08 5.62 -7.61
CA GLU A 108 12.63 5.35 -8.98
C GLU A 108 13.18 4.02 -9.48
N GLY A 109 12.52 3.45 -10.50
CA GLY A 109 13.03 2.30 -11.23
C GLY A 109 13.03 1.00 -10.44
N LYS A 110 12.17 0.87 -9.44
CA LYS A 110 12.08 -0.31 -8.57
C LYS A 110 10.71 -0.99 -8.67
N GLU A 111 10.68 -2.29 -8.40
CA GLU A 111 9.41 -2.99 -8.16
C GLU A 111 8.78 -2.48 -6.86
N ALA A 112 7.53 -2.00 -6.97
CA ALA A 112 6.85 -1.33 -5.86
C ALA A 112 6.04 -2.30 -5.00
N VAL A 113 6.05 -2.02 -3.70
CA VAL A 113 5.20 -2.66 -2.70
C VAL A 113 4.60 -1.59 -1.80
N GLY A 114 3.30 -1.65 -1.58
CA GLY A 114 2.65 -0.93 -0.49
C GLY A 114 2.87 -1.66 0.83
N GLY A 115 4.11 -1.72 1.28
CA GLY A 115 4.48 -2.31 2.57
C GLY A 115 4.29 -1.30 3.69
N ILE A 116 3.50 -1.66 4.69
CA ILE A 116 3.09 -0.79 5.81
C ILE A 116 3.38 -1.52 7.10
N ARG A 117 4.16 -0.91 8.00
CA ARG A 117 4.46 -1.44 9.33
C ARG A 117 3.83 -0.54 10.38
N PHE A 118 3.01 -1.13 11.22
CA PHE A 118 2.36 -0.44 12.33
C PHE A 118 3.19 -0.47 13.59
N GLU A 119 2.79 0.31 14.59
CA GLU A 119 3.42 0.28 15.91
C GLU A 119 3.27 -1.10 16.57
N GLU A 120 4.29 -1.46 17.32
CA GLU A 120 4.27 -2.68 18.13
C GLU A 120 3.14 -2.61 19.16
N ILE A 121 2.41 -3.71 19.31
CA ILE A 121 1.29 -3.80 20.24
C ILE A 121 1.37 -5.08 21.08
N THR A 122 1.05 -4.98 22.35
CA THR A 122 0.84 -6.13 23.24
C THR A 122 -0.66 -6.36 23.44
N LEU A 123 -1.14 -7.52 23.02
CA LEU A 123 -2.53 -7.94 23.18
C LEU A 123 -2.65 -8.98 24.30
N GLN A 124 -3.62 -8.77 25.19
CA GLN A 124 -4.04 -9.73 26.20
C GLN A 124 -4.97 -10.78 25.59
N PRO A 125 -5.22 -11.92 26.26
CA PRO A 125 -6.20 -12.89 25.78
C PRO A 125 -7.59 -12.26 25.59
N GLY A 126 -8.16 -12.40 24.40
CA GLY A 126 -9.46 -11.84 24.02
C GLY A 126 -9.41 -10.39 23.49
N GLU A 127 -8.26 -9.71 23.55
CA GLU A 127 -8.11 -8.38 22.94
C GLU A 127 -7.92 -8.46 21.43
N ALA A 128 -8.45 -7.44 20.73
CA ALA A 128 -8.30 -7.28 19.28
C ALA A 128 -7.91 -5.84 18.93
N LYS A 129 -7.08 -5.68 17.92
CA LYS A 129 -6.77 -4.38 17.31
C LYS A 129 -7.12 -4.43 15.83
N THR A 130 -7.79 -3.40 15.34
CA THR A 130 -8.20 -3.28 13.95
C THR A 130 -7.23 -2.38 13.19
N TYR A 131 -6.99 -2.73 11.94
CA TYR A 131 -6.21 -1.94 10.99
C TYR A 131 -7.00 -1.80 9.69
N THR A 132 -6.91 -0.63 9.06
CA THR A 132 -7.51 -0.37 7.74
C THR A 132 -6.40 -0.29 6.71
N VAL A 133 -6.53 -1.03 5.62
CA VAL A 133 -5.65 -0.94 4.45
C VAL A 133 -6.51 -0.56 3.25
N ILE A 134 -6.14 0.52 2.57
CA ILE A 134 -6.84 1.06 1.41
C ILE A 134 -5.94 0.88 0.18
N ILE A 135 -6.49 0.28 -0.86
CA ILE A 135 -5.84 0.09 -2.15
C ILE A 135 -6.62 0.92 -3.16
N GLY A 136 -5.96 1.76 -3.91
CA GLY A 136 -6.66 2.62 -4.87
C GLY A 136 -5.82 3.09 -6.04
N VAL A 137 -6.53 3.68 -6.98
CA VAL A 137 -5.99 4.32 -8.19
C VAL A 137 -6.73 5.64 -8.38
N THR A 138 -6.01 6.71 -8.66
CA THR A 138 -6.58 8.04 -8.91
C THR A 138 -5.69 8.84 -9.85
N GLU A 139 -6.25 9.85 -10.51
CA GLU A 139 -5.49 10.87 -11.25
C GLU A 139 -5.04 12.01 -10.32
N ASP A 140 -5.77 12.22 -9.21
CA ASP A 140 -5.52 13.31 -8.26
C ASP A 140 -4.90 12.79 -6.95
N ALA A 141 -3.68 13.21 -6.67
CA ALA A 141 -3.00 12.87 -5.43
C ALA A 141 -3.68 13.44 -4.16
N ASP A 142 -4.45 14.50 -4.29
CA ASP A 142 -5.17 15.10 -3.15
C ASP A 142 -6.36 14.22 -2.74
N GLU A 143 -6.94 13.49 -3.68
CA GLU A 143 -7.97 12.49 -3.39
C GLU A 143 -7.49 11.40 -2.43
N ILE A 144 -6.23 11.00 -2.50
CA ILE A 144 -5.65 10.00 -1.60
C ILE A 144 -5.77 10.42 -0.13
N ARG A 145 -5.49 11.70 0.15
CA ARG A 145 -5.62 12.26 1.52
C ARG A 145 -7.06 12.28 1.98
N LYS A 146 -7.98 12.63 1.08
CA LYS A 146 -9.43 12.64 1.37
C LYS A 146 -9.92 11.21 1.67
N VAL A 147 -9.61 10.25 0.81
CA VAL A 147 -9.99 8.84 1.00
C VAL A 147 -9.39 8.29 2.31
N ALA A 148 -8.12 8.58 2.59
CA ALA A 148 -7.51 8.18 3.85
C ALA A 148 -8.24 8.77 5.07
N ALA A 149 -8.67 10.03 5.01
CA ALA A 149 -9.45 10.66 6.07
C ALA A 149 -10.87 10.09 6.20
N ASP A 150 -11.54 9.79 5.09
CA ASP A 150 -12.89 9.22 5.07
C ASP A 150 -12.96 7.81 5.68
N TYR A 151 -11.86 7.06 5.64
CA TYR A 151 -11.75 5.70 6.19
C TYR A 151 -10.76 5.61 7.36
N ALA A 152 -10.45 6.71 8.02
CA ALA A 152 -9.40 6.78 9.05
C ALA A 152 -9.68 5.90 10.26
N THR A 153 -10.94 5.73 10.66
CA THR A 153 -11.30 5.00 11.89
C THR A 153 -12.20 3.80 11.60
N SER A 154 -12.17 2.80 12.48
CA SER A 154 -13.06 1.64 12.38
C SER A 154 -14.55 2.04 12.35
N ALA A 155 -14.94 3.11 13.01
CA ALA A 155 -16.31 3.61 12.99
C ALA A 155 -16.72 4.14 11.60
N GLN A 156 -15.83 4.86 10.92
CA GLN A 156 -16.05 5.35 9.56
C GLN A 156 -16.13 4.18 8.56
N VAL A 157 -15.21 3.22 8.64
CA VAL A 157 -15.24 2.01 7.81
C VAL A 157 -16.56 1.24 7.99
N ASN A 158 -17.00 1.00 9.22
CA ASN A 158 -18.25 0.30 9.50
C ASN A 158 -19.47 1.05 8.94
N LYS A 159 -19.48 2.39 9.03
CA LYS A 159 -20.55 3.21 8.46
C LYS A 159 -20.64 3.05 6.93
N GLU A 160 -19.51 3.08 6.23
CA GLU A 160 -19.47 2.90 4.78
C GLU A 160 -19.84 1.46 4.37
N LEU A 161 -19.40 0.46 5.14
CA LEU A 161 -19.80 -0.93 4.95
C LEU A 161 -21.33 -1.09 5.05
N GLN A 162 -21.96 -0.50 6.07
CA GLN A 162 -23.42 -0.53 6.22
C GLN A 162 -24.15 0.16 5.05
N LYS A 163 -23.64 1.30 4.57
CA LYS A 163 -24.21 1.94 3.37
C LYS A 163 -24.16 1.02 2.16
N THR A 164 -23.04 0.36 1.93
CA THR A 164 -22.87 -0.58 0.82
C THR A 164 -23.80 -1.76 0.95
N GLN A 165 -23.91 -2.36 2.13
CA GLN A 165 -24.86 -3.46 2.40
C GLN A 165 -26.31 -3.05 2.15
N ASN A 166 -26.73 -1.88 2.64
CA ASN A 166 -28.08 -1.35 2.44
C ASN A 166 -28.38 -1.03 0.97
N TYR A 167 -27.37 -0.65 0.19
CA TYR A 167 -27.51 -0.42 -1.24
C TYR A 167 -27.83 -1.71 -2.00
N TRP A 168 -27.15 -2.79 -1.68
CA TRP A 168 -27.31 -4.08 -2.37
C TRP A 168 -28.48 -4.93 -1.86
N GLN A 169 -29.09 -4.59 -0.72
CA GLN A 169 -30.29 -5.26 -0.18
C GLN A 169 -31.62 -4.66 -0.68
N LYS A 170 -31.58 -3.63 -1.52
CA LYS A 170 -32.76 -3.05 -2.20
C LYS A 170 -33.04 -3.76 -3.51
#